data_70a6b62f2bf460badd3beebc4ed19d0a
#
_entry.id   70a6b62f2bf460badd3beebc4ed19d0a
#
_cell.length_a   1.000
_cell.length_b   1.000
_cell.length_c   1.000
_cell.angle_alpha   90.00
_cell.angle_beta   90.00
_cell.angle_gamma   90.00
#
_symmetry.space_group_name_H-M   'P 1'
#
loop_
_entity.id
_entity.type
_entity.pdbx_description
1 polymer ?
#
loop_
_entity_poly.entity_id
_entity_poly.type
_entity_poly.pdbx_seq_one_letter_code
_entity_poly.pdbx_strand_id
1 'polypeptide(L)'
;MGAFKSAVITKKGQELLAKVVAGTTKLEFTKIKVSDTKLSGDLASMTGIGTIEQEEKVASVVRKNGSNVTVSASFSNQTLGQGYYVRNLGLYANDPQAGEILYSISVADESTATADYMPPFNGIGVSSLMVDLVTAVSNASSVKVNVDPTAGATVAQIVNLQEQIDDVKSFVGYESSDVYGVEIDFPNRRFTRIAGAENLTAGADFDKLNPWGGRKRCILADDGTVLAYRGETGYTEAGATTVELKKTADGAEKTYASGTKVQVMVEQPVFYVKAVPVSSKNATSGKGKQYTKGRFYISPTHKAGFTAPRAFYDNHGIVQDKIYLSAFEGCIYDTDAKKYLTADEQVADFATDMLSSIAGAKPASGLTQNLTRANVRKLCANRGAGWESHSIFAMAVTEWLLMIEYASLDAQRKVGRGVC
;
A
#
# COMPACT_ATOMS: atom_id res chain seq x y z
N MET A 1 9.07 10.66 -33.51
CA MET A 1 9.18 9.25 -33.93
C MET A 1 8.90 9.19 -35.43
N GLY A 2 9.82 8.57 -36.17
CA GLY A 2 9.60 8.28 -37.58
C GLY A 2 8.38 7.35 -37.75
N ALA A 3 7.60 7.58 -38.81
CA ALA A 3 6.50 6.68 -39.13
C ALA A 3 7.05 5.48 -39.90
N PHE A 4 6.60 4.25 -39.54
CA PHE A 4 6.92 3.04 -40.30
C PHE A 4 5.68 2.52 -41.01
N LYS A 5 5.87 2.02 -42.24
CA LYS A 5 4.82 1.31 -42.95
C LYS A 5 4.53 -0.03 -42.29
N SER A 6 3.33 -0.57 -42.47
CA SER A 6 2.97 -1.88 -41.98
C SER A 6 3.98 -2.95 -42.42
N ALA A 7 4.34 -3.85 -41.50
CA ALA A 7 5.30 -4.90 -41.78
C ALA A 7 4.80 -5.83 -42.90
N VAL A 8 5.66 -6.13 -43.85
CA VAL A 8 5.42 -7.09 -44.93
C VAL A 8 6.10 -8.39 -44.59
N ILE A 9 5.35 -9.51 -44.57
CA ILE A 9 5.92 -10.85 -44.38
C ILE A 9 6.62 -11.28 -45.65
N THR A 10 7.86 -11.74 -45.54
CA THR A 10 8.61 -12.23 -46.70
C THR A 10 8.11 -13.60 -47.16
N LYS A 11 8.47 -14.02 -48.40
CA LYS A 11 8.18 -15.37 -48.90
C LYS A 11 8.69 -16.45 -47.95
N LYS A 12 9.91 -16.30 -47.40
CA LYS A 12 10.46 -17.20 -46.38
C LYS A 12 9.67 -17.18 -45.09
N GLY A 13 9.21 -16.00 -44.64
CA GLY A 13 8.32 -15.86 -43.50
C GLY A 13 6.97 -16.55 -43.72
N GLN A 14 6.41 -16.45 -44.92
CA GLN A 14 5.15 -17.15 -45.27
C GLN A 14 5.32 -18.68 -45.31
N GLU A 15 6.44 -19.18 -45.86
CA GLU A 15 6.80 -20.59 -45.84
C GLU A 15 6.92 -21.13 -44.41
N LEU A 16 7.61 -20.41 -43.53
CA LEU A 16 7.72 -20.78 -42.12
C LEU A 16 6.33 -20.78 -41.43
N LEU A 17 5.55 -19.71 -41.68
CA LEU A 17 4.20 -19.60 -41.10
C LEU A 17 3.29 -20.74 -41.54
N ALA A 18 3.37 -21.17 -42.77
CA ALA A 18 2.62 -22.35 -43.27
C ALA A 18 3.02 -23.64 -42.53
N LYS A 19 4.31 -23.87 -42.27
CA LYS A 19 4.80 -24.98 -41.46
C LYS A 19 4.26 -24.94 -40.02
N VAL A 20 4.20 -23.73 -39.42
CA VAL A 20 3.68 -23.48 -38.06
C VAL A 20 2.18 -23.79 -38.00
N VAL A 21 1.40 -23.32 -38.97
CA VAL A 21 -0.04 -23.58 -39.06
C VAL A 21 -0.34 -25.06 -39.26
N ALA A 22 0.50 -25.77 -40.06
CA ALA A 22 0.43 -27.22 -40.23
C ALA A 22 0.86 -28.03 -38.98
N GLY A 23 1.34 -27.36 -37.94
CA GLY A 23 1.76 -28.00 -36.68
C GLY A 23 3.11 -28.73 -36.76
N THR A 24 3.87 -28.58 -37.85
CA THR A 24 5.16 -29.26 -38.05
C THR A 24 6.32 -28.56 -37.37
N THR A 25 6.18 -27.26 -36.96
CA THR A 25 7.17 -26.50 -36.22
C THR A 25 6.50 -25.43 -35.37
N LYS A 26 7.31 -24.75 -34.51
CA LYS A 26 6.87 -23.59 -33.72
C LYS A 26 7.48 -22.33 -34.30
N LEU A 27 6.75 -21.21 -34.22
CA LEU A 27 7.30 -19.91 -34.60
C LEU A 27 8.16 -19.37 -33.46
N GLU A 28 9.45 -19.13 -33.75
CA GLU A 28 10.42 -18.62 -32.80
C GLU A 28 11.13 -17.42 -33.40
N PHE A 29 10.81 -16.22 -32.89
CA PHE A 29 11.49 -14.97 -33.25
C PHE A 29 12.82 -14.88 -32.54
N THR A 30 13.88 -14.50 -33.26
CA THR A 30 15.25 -14.49 -32.74
C THR A 30 15.74 -13.08 -32.44
N LYS A 31 15.65 -12.19 -33.41
CA LYS A 31 16.17 -10.82 -33.30
C LYS A 31 15.47 -9.83 -34.23
N ILE A 32 15.64 -8.55 -33.93
CA ILE A 32 15.33 -7.45 -34.83
C ILE A 32 16.67 -6.85 -35.28
N LYS A 33 16.81 -6.62 -36.62
CA LYS A 33 17.96 -5.93 -37.18
C LYS A 33 17.53 -4.60 -37.78
N VAL A 34 18.41 -3.62 -37.72
CA VAL A 34 18.22 -2.26 -38.21
C VAL A 34 19.17 -1.99 -39.35
N SER A 35 18.68 -1.28 -40.38
CA SER A 35 19.49 -0.86 -41.53
C SER A 35 19.17 0.55 -41.97
N ASP A 36 20.20 1.28 -42.44
CA ASP A 36 20.10 2.61 -43.08
C ASP A 36 19.95 2.50 -44.59
N THR A 37 19.98 1.29 -45.17
CA THR A 37 19.88 1.09 -46.62
C THR A 37 18.51 1.48 -47.16
N LYS A 38 18.42 2.28 -48.21
CA LYS A 38 17.15 2.52 -48.93
C LYS A 38 16.78 1.29 -49.73
N LEU A 39 15.76 0.58 -49.28
CA LEU A 39 15.24 -0.59 -50.00
C LEU A 39 14.33 -0.16 -51.15
N SER A 40 14.39 -0.90 -52.24
CA SER A 40 13.53 -0.70 -53.43
C SER A 40 13.09 -2.05 -53.99
N GLY A 41 11.89 -2.09 -54.55
CA GLY A 41 11.32 -3.30 -55.16
C GLY A 41 10.36 -4.05 -54.20
N ASP A 42 10.15 -5.34 -54.48
CA ASP A 42 9.20 -6.18 -53.74
C ASP A 42 9.79 -6.67 -52.42
N LEU A 43 9.36 -6.04 -51.30
CA LEU A 43 9.80 -6.39 -49.95
C LEU A 43 9.51 -7.85 -49.59
N ALA A 44 8.44 -8.44 -50.15
CA ALA A 44 8.09 -9.83 -49.86
C ALA A 44 9.12 -10.84 -50.41
N SER A 45 9.86 -10.47 -51.44
CA SER A 45 10.89 -11.29 -52.08
C SER A 45 12.27 -11.14 -51.46
N MET A 46 12.44 -10.24 -50.49
CA MET A 46 13.74 -9.95 -49.89
C MET A 46 14.14 -11.04 -48.89
N THR A 47 15.44 -11.31 -48.83
CA THR A 47 16.07 -12.23 -47.89
C THR A 47 16.95 -11.51 -46.84
N GLY A 48 17.10 -10.20 -46.97
CA GLY A 48 17.82 -9.31 -46.05
C GLY A 48 17.35 -7.87 -46.17
N ILE A 49 17.79 -6.99 -45.30
CA ILE A 49 17.40 -5.57 -45.22
C ILE A 49 18.53 -4.61 -45.60
N GLY A 50 19.58 -5.10 -46.29
CA GLY A 50 20.77 -4.33 -46.62
C GLY A 50 21.86 -4.41 -45.57
N THR A 51 22.70 -3.36 -45.48
CA THR A 51 23.76 -3.29 -44.46
C THR A 51 23.13 -3.21 -43.08
N ILE A 52 23.54 -4.09 -42.17
CA ILE A 52 23.05 -4.11 -40.79
C ILE A 52 23.89 -3.14 -39.97
N GLU A 53 23.22 -2.13 -39.39
CA GLU A 53 23.83 -1.15 -38.47
C GLU A 53 23.86 -1.65 -37.03
N GLN A 54 22.76 -2.26 -36.57
CA GLN A 54 22.66 -2.92 -35.30
C GLN A 54 21.73 -4.12 -35.38
N GLU A 55 21.95 -5.10 -34.51
CA GLU A 55 21.03 -6.21 -34.29
C GLU A 55 20.85 -6.45 -32.80
N GLU A 56 19.62 -6.69 -32.38
CA GLU A 56 19.27 -6.95 -31.00
C GLU A 56 18.32 -8.14 -30.89
N LYS A 57 18.51 -8.96 -29.86
CA LYS A 57 17.61 -10.06 -29.58
C LYS A 57 16.23 -9.55 -29.19
N VAL A 58 15.22 -10.36 -29.49
CA VAL A 58 13.84 -10.05 -29.11
C VAL A 58 13.71 -9.96 -27.60
N ALA A 59 13.22 -8.79 -27.13
CA ALA A 59 13.00 -8.50 -25.72
C ALA A 59 11.63 -8.99 -25.23
N SER A 60 10.61 -8.87 -26.09
CA SER A 60 9.27 -9.36 -25.76
C SER A 60 8.46 -9.70 -26.99
N VAL A 61 7.49 -10.61 -26.84
CA VAL A 61 6.44 -10.89 -27.84
C VAL A 61 5.10 -10.89 -27.16
N VAL A 62 4.24 -9.96 -27.54
CA VAL A 62 2.91 -9.83 -26.95
C VAL A 62 1.86 -10.05 -28.04
N ARG A 63 0.93 -11.00 -27.81
CA ARG A 63 -0.20 -11.21 -28.74
C ARG A 63 -1.18 -10.05 -28.64
N LYS A 64 -1.41 -9.37 -29.76
CA LYS A 64 -2.29 -8.20 -29.85
C LYS A 64 -3.75 -8.61 -30.15
N ASN A 65 -3.92 -9.64 -30.95
CA ASN A 65 -5.19 -10.28 -31.28
C ASN A 65 -4.93 -11.70 -31.81
N GLY A 66 -5.97 -12.39 -32.28
CA GLY A 66 -5.84 -13.76 -32.80
C GLY A 66 -4.82 -13.94 -33.93
N SER A 67 -4.49 -12.89 -34.68
CA SER A 67 -3.69 -12.95 -35.90
C SER A 67 -2.37 -12.18 -35.85
N ASN A 68 -2.17 -11.27 -34.89
CA ASN A 68 -1.00 -10.38 -34.85
C ASN A 68 -0.31 -10.45 -33.48
N VAL A 69 1.01 -10.29 -33.51
CA VAL A 69 1.86 -10.09 -32.35
C VAL A 69 2.65 -8.79 -32.49
N THR A 70 2.95 -8.17 -31.36
CA THR A 70 3.96 -7.12 -31.25
C THR A 70 5.25 -7.74 -30.76
N VAL A 71 6.32 -7.53 -31.49
CA VAL A 71 7.68 -7.99 -31.15
C VAL A 71 8.51 -6.76 -30.84
N SER A 72 9.13 -6.72 -29.66
CA SER A 72 9.89 -5.56 -29.18
C SER A 72 11.38 -5.89 -29.07
N ALA A 73 12.22 -4.89 -29.37
CA ALA A 73 13.65 -4.88 -29.10
C ALA A 73 14.11 -3.47 -28.72
N SER A 74 15.20 -3.37 -27.98
CA SER A 74 15.77 -2.09 -27.56
C SER A 74 17.20 -1.95 -28.08
N PHE A 75 17.47 -0.90 -28.81
CA PHE A 75 18.77 -0.56 -29.38
C PHE A 75 19.39 0.57 -28.55
N SER A 76 20.71 0.50 -28.34
CA SER A 76 21.47 1.50 -27.61
C SER A 76 22.66 1.97 -28.44
N ASN A 77 22.99 3.25 -28.35
CA ASN A 77 24.19 3.78 -29.01
C ASN A 77 25.49 3.58 -28.21
N GLN A 78 25.46 2.91 -27.06
CA GLN A 78 26.59 2.84 -26.14
C GLN A 78 27.91 2.32 -26.75
N THR A 79 27.82 1.51 -27.79
CA THR A 79 28.99 0.98 -28.53
C THR A 79 29.10 1.55 -29.94
N LEU A 80 28.28 2.55 -30.30
CA LEU A 80 28.13 3.04 -31.64
C LEU A 80 29.16 4.16 -31.96
N GLY A 81 30.09 3.88 -32.88
CA GLY A 81 31.08 4.87 -33.28
C GLY A 81 30.60 5.87 -34.35
N GLN A 82 29.56 5.49 -35.10
CA GLN A 82 28.94 6.33 -36.15
C GLN A 82 27.43 6.22 -36.05
N GLY A 83 26.72 7.34 -36.18
CA GLY A 83 25.26 7.36 -36.19
C GLY A 83 24.68 6.93 -37.53
N TYR A 84 23.42 6.48 -37.53
CA TYR A 84 22.70 6.01 -38.70
C TYR A 84 21.20 6.37 -38.63
N TYR A 85 20.53 6.36 -39.76
CA TYR A 85 19.08 6.49 -39.85
C TYR A 85 18.40 5.12 -39.80
N VAL A 86 17.37 4.98 -39.00
CA VAL A 86 16.57 3.76 -38.89
C VAL A 86 15.58 3.70 -40.05
N ARG A 87 16.03 3.24 -41.22
CA ARG A 87 15.18 3.16 -42.40
C ARG A 87 14.45 1.85 -42.55
N ASN A 88 15.03 0.77 -42.08
CA ASN A 88 14.43 -0.56 -42.18
C ASN A 88 14.56 -1.33 -40.87
N LEU A 89 13.51 -2.07 -40.55
CA LEU A 89 13.45 -3.01 -39.48
C LEU A 89 13.16 -4.39 -40.04
N GLY A 90 14.05 -5.34 -39.83
CA GLY A 90 13.86 -6.75 -40.16
C GLY A 90 13.65 -7.61 -38.93
N LEU A 91 12.53 -8.31 -38.89
CA LEU A 91 12.26 -9.32 -37.88
C LEU A 91 12.74 -10.66 -38.38
N TYR A 92 13.57 -11.34 -37.60
CA TYR A 92 14.15 -12.63 -37.94
C TYR A 92 13.54 -13.73 -37.07
N ALA A 93 13.40 -14.91 -37.68
CA ALA A 93 12.88 -16.11 -37.03
C ALA A 93 13.71 -17.34 -37.37
N ASN A 94 13.68 -18.34 -36.51
CA ASN A 94 14.36 -19.61 -36.73
C ASN A 94 13.48 -20.60 -37.51
N ASP A 95 13.90 -20.96 -38.71
CA ASP A 95 13.32 -22.10 -39.45
C ASP A 95 14.19 -23.33 -39.20
N PRO A 96 13.64 -24.45 -38.67
CA PRO A 96 14.42 -25.66 -38.36
C PRO A 96 15.20 -26.24 -39.53
N GLN A 97 14.79 -25.97 -40.79
CA GLN A 97 15.42 -26.48 -42.00
C GLN A 97 16.33 -25.45 -42.68
N ALA A 98 15.96 -24.17 -42.64
CA ALA A 98 16.68 -23.11 -43.34
C ALA A 98 17.58 -22.25 -42.40
N GLY A 99 17.49 -22.46 -41.08
CA GLY A 99 18.17 -21.61 -40.09
C GLY A 99 17.46 -20.27 -39.87
N GLU A 100 18.22 -19.24 -39.52
CA GLU A 100 17.67 -17.89 -39.30
C GLU A 100 17.23 -17.27 -40.63
N ILE A 101 15.98 -16.91 -40.74
CA ILE A 101 15.36 -16.29 -41.92
C ILE A 101 14.84 -14.90 -41.59
N LEU A 102 14.79 -14.03 -42.60
CA LEU A 102 14.04 -12.79 -42.51
C LEU A 102 12.55 -13.08 -42.63
N TYR A 103 11.83 -12.93 -41.49
CA TYR A 103 10.38 -13.21 -41.42
C TYR A 103 9.53 -12.06 -41.95
N SER A 104 9.79 -10.82 -41.50
CA SER A 104 9.07 -9.65 -41.97
C SER A 104 9.95 -8.40 -42.02
N ILE A 105 9.55 -7.42 -42.83
CA ILE A 105 10.24 -6.15 -43.02
C ILE A 105 9.25 -5.02 -42.80
N SER A 106 9.67 -3.98 -42.06
CA SER A 106 8.99 -2.69 -42.00
C SER A 106 9.96 -1.62 -42.44
N VAL A 107 9.50 -0.71 -43.30
CA VAL A 107 10.31 0.42 -43.84
C VAL A 107 9.78 1.73 -43.30
N ALA A 108 10.68 2.70 -43.07
CA ALA A 108 10.31 4.05 -42.68
C ALA A 108 9.48 4.72 -43.79
N ASP A 109 8.43 5.44 -43.40
CA ASP A 109 7.62 6.25 -44.30
C ASP A 109 8.20 7.66 -44.40
N GLU A 110 9.27 7.79 -45.18
CA GLU A 110 9.94 9.07 -45.38
C GLU A 110 9.09 10.09 -46.18
N SER A 111 7.88 9.73 -46.63
CA SER A 111 6.94 10.67 -47.27
C SER A 111 6.24 11.56 -46.22
N THR A 112 6.16 11.15 -45.00
CA THR A 112 5.44 11.84 -43.91
C THR A 112 6.35 12.44 -42.85
N ALA A 113 7.53 11.83 -42.61
CA ALA A 113 8.52 12.29 -41.64
C ALA A 113 9.91 11.76 -41.98
N THR A 114 10.97 12.45 -41.52
CA THR A 114 12.34 11.93 -41.60
C THR A 114 12.47 10.65 -40.75
N ALA A 115 13.24 9.67 -41.25
CA ALA A 115 13.55 8.46 -40.45
C ALA A 115 14.21 8.84 -39.13
N ASP A 116 13.95 8.07 -38.08
CA ASP A 116 14.59 8.27 -36.78
C ASP A 116 16.11 8.12 -36.90
N TYR A 117 16.85 8.95 -36.16
CA TYR A 117 18.31 8.94 -36.19
C TYR A 117 18.86 8.46 -34.87
N MET A 118 19.71 7.43 -34.95
CA MET A 118 20.50 6.94 -33.81
C MET A 118 21.87 7.65 -33.83
N PRO A 119 22.17 8.55 -32.85
CA PRO A 119 23.44 9.25 -32.82
C PRO A 119 24.59 8.34 -32.39
N PRO A 120 25.84 8.64 -32.77
CA PRO A 120 26.99 7.96 -32.23
C PRO A 120 27.10 8.22 -30.71
N PHE A 121 27.75 7.32 -29.98
CA PHE A 121 28.03 7.52 -28.57
C PHE A 121 29.07 8.62 -28.37
N ASN A 122 28.75 9.61 -27.58
CA ASN A 122 29.61 10.77 -27.31
C ASN A 122 30.43 10.64 -26.01
N GLY A 123 30.42 9.46 -25.37
CA GLY A 123 31.13 9.19 -24.11
C GLY A 123 30.39 9.62 -22.85
N ILE A 124 29.24 10.32 -22.95
CA ILE A 124 28.50 10.87 -21.79
C ILE A 124 27.06 10.40 -21.76
N GLY A 125 26.31 10.60 -22.84
CA GLY A 125 24.88 10.33 -22.91
C GLY A 125 24.55 9.08 -23.73
N VAL A 126 23.86 8.11 -23.14
CA VAL A 126 23.34 6.94 -23.84
C VAL A 126 21.98 7.29 -24.43
N SER A 127 21.85 7.16 -25.77
CA SER A 127 20.58 7.21 -26.47
C SER A 127 20.09 5.78 -26.70
N SER A 128 18.81 5.54 -26.46
CA SER A 128 18.18 4.24 -26.72
C SER A 128 16.92 4.42 -27.58
N LEU A 129 16.70 3.47 -28.46
CA LEU A 129 15.54 3.37 -29.32
C LEU A 129 14.82 2.06 -29.03
N MET A 130 13.59 2.15 -28.58
CA MET A 130 12.71 1.00 -28.50
C MET A 130 11.94 0.84 -29.81
N VAL A 131 11.93 -0.38 -30.32
CA VAL A 131 11.23 -0.75 -31.54
C VAL A 131 10.13 -1.76 -31.20
N ASP A 132 8.91 -1.43 -31.56
CA ASP A 132 7.75 -2.31 -31.51
C ASP A 132 7.31 -2.65 -32.94
N LEU A 133 7.56 -3.86 -33.39
CA LEU A 133 7.18 -4.33 -34.70
C LEU A 133 5.95 -5.21 -34.63
N VAL A 134 4.86 -4.77 -35.24
CA VAL A 134 3.63 -5.55 -35.33
C VAL A 134 3.66 -6.41 -36.58
N THR A 135 3.59 -7.74 -36.42
CA THR A 135 3.57 -8.69 -37.53
C THR A 135 2.46 -9.71 -37.41
N ALA A 136 2.00 -10.22 -38.56
CA ALA A 136 0.97 -11.26 -38.57
C ALA A 136 1.58 -12.62 -38.28
N VAL A 137 0.87 -13.43 -37.48
CA VAL A 137 1.23 -14.82 -37.13
C VAL A 137 0.08 -15.79 -37.43
N SER A 138 -1.00 -15.32 -38.10
CA SER A 138 -2.19 -16.11 -38.38
C SER A 138 -2.71 -16.84 -37.13
N ASN A 139 -3.34 -18.00 -37.28
CA ASN A 139 -3.89 -18.81 -36.18
C ASN A 139 -2.83 -19.74 -35.54
N ALA A 140 -1.54 -19.38 -35.56
CA ALA A 140 -0.51 -20.17 -34.91
C ALA A 140 -0.87 -20.40 -33.43
N SER A 141 -1.00 -21.66 -33.03
CA SER A 141 -1.42 -22.07 -31.68
C SER A 141 -0.37 -21.75 -30.61
N SER A 142 0.91 -21.62 -31.00
CA SER A 142 1.99 -21.23 -30.09
C SER A 142 3.07 -20.43 -30.80
N VAL A 143 3.42 -19.29 -30.22
CA VAL A 143 4.63 -18.53 -30.55
C VAL A 143 5.58 -18.69 -29.40
N LYS A 144 6.74 -19.31 -29.63
CA LYS A 144 7.77 -19.45 -28.59
C LYS A 144 8.57 -18.14 -28.52
N VAL A 145 8.70 -17.63 -27.32
CA VAL A 145 9.51 -16.45 -27.04
C VAL A 145 10.80 -16.91 -26.38
N ASN A 146 11.92 -16.62 -27.01
CA ASN A 146 13.23 -16.79 -26.38
C ASN A 146 13.71 -15.40 -25.94
N VAL A 147 13.26 -14.99 -24.74
CA VAL A 147 13.63 -13.69 -24.18
C VAL A 147 15.08 -13.75 -23.72
N ASP A 148 15.92 -12.88 -24.25
CA ASP A 148 17.26 -12.69 -23.72
C ASP A 148 17.17 -11.89 -22.41
N PRO A 149 17.65 -12.41 -21.28
CA PRO A 149 17.62 -11.69 -20.01
C PRO A 149 18.47 -10.41 -20.00
N THR A 150 19.32 -10.22 -21.02
CA THR A 150 20.11 -8.99 -21.19
C THR A 150 19.43 -7.94 -22.09
N ALA A 151 18.29 -8.29 -22.71
CA ALA A 151 17.52 -7.32 -23.51
C ALA A 151 16.97 -6.22 -22.58
N GLY A 152 17.20 -4.96 -22.96
CA GLY A 152 16.86 -3.81 -22.13
C GLY A 152 15.37 -3.73 -21.79
N ALA A 153 15.06 -3.66 -20.51
CA ALA A 153 13.69 -3.45 -20.06
C ALA A 153 13.24 -2.00 -20.33
N THR A 154 11.97 -1.81 -20.65
CA THR A 154 11.38 -0.48 -20.77
C THR A 154 11.34 0.23 -19.43
N VAL A 155 11.30 1.57 -19.42
CA VAL A 155 11.09 2.35 -18.19
C VAL A 155 9.79 1.92 -17.49
N ALA A 156 8.72 1.64 -18.24
CA ALA A 156 7.47 1.16 -17.68
C ALA A 156 7.61 -0.24 -17.03
N GLN A 157 8.38 -1.15 -17.65
CA GLN A 157 8.67 -2.46 -17.07
C GLN A 157 9.55 -2.36 -15.82
N ILE A 158 10.54 -1.45 -15.83
CA ILE A 158 11.40 -1.19 -14.66
C ILE A 158 10.58 -0.60 -13.51
N VAL A 159 9.69 0.36 -13.80
CA VAL A 159 8.79 0.95 -12.79
C VAL A 159 7.86 -0.10 -12.21
N ASN A 160 7.23 -0.93 -13.05
CA ASN A 160 6.36 -2.01 -12.59
C ASN A 160 7.12 -3.05 -11.75
N LEU A 161 8.33 -3.43 -12.19
CA LEU A 161 9.19 -4.34 -11.41
C LEU A 161 9.62 -3.71 -10.08
N GLN A 162 9.91 -2.42 -10.06
CA GLN A 162 10.24 -1.70 -8.83
C GLN A 162 9.04 -1.66 -7.87
N GLU A 163 7.84 -1.43 -8.38
CA GLU A 163 6.61 -1.50 -7.59
C GLU A 163 6.39 -2.89 -6.99
N GLN A 164 6.60 -3.96 -7.79
CA GLN A 164 6.52 -5.34 -7.30
C GLN A 164 7.59 -5.66 -6.26
N ILE A 165 8.83 -5.18 -6.46
CA ILE A 165 9.92 -5.34 -5.48
C ILE A 165 9.60 -4.62 -4.18
N ASP A 166 9.02 -3.43 -4.24
CA ASP A 166 8.66 -2.68 -3.06
C ASP A 166 7.47 -3.32 -2.33
N ASP A 167 6.53 -3.91 -3.04
CA ASP A 167 5.48 -4.74 -2.47
C ASP A 167 6.07 -5.99 -1.76
N VAL A 168 6.94 -6.75 -2.42
CA VAL A 168 7.61 -7.91 -1.82
C VAL A 168 8.44 -7.51 -0.59
N LYS A 169 9.19 -6.42 -0.64
CA LYS A 169 9.92 -5.90 0.52
C LYS A 169 9.00 -5.52 1.66
N SER A 170 7.79 -5.02 1.35
CA SER A 170 6.82 -4.66 2.37
C SER A 170 6.23 -5.87 3.08
N PHE A 171 6.27 -7.05 2.47
CA PHE A 171 5.73 -8.31 3.00
C PHE A 171 6.79 -9.35 3.39
N VAL A 172 8.08 -8.98 3.46
CA VAL A 172 9.15 -9.93 3.84
C VAL A 172 8.86 -10.57 5.20
N GLY A 173 8.76 -11.90 5.20
CA GLY A 173 8.54 -12.71 6.39
C GLY A 173 7.09 -12.90 6.83
N TYR A 174 6.09 -12.50 6.03
CA TYR A 174 4.66 -12.72 6.27
C TYR A 174 3.84 -12.67 4.97
N GLU A 175 2.67 -13.31 4.99
CA GLU A 175 1.71 -13.29 3.88
C GLU A 175 0.90 -11.98 3.91
N SER A 176 0.44 -11.53 2.73
CA SER A 176 -0.40 -10.32 2.64
C SER A 176 -1.73 -10.47 3.39
N SER A 177 -2.25 -11.70 3.52
CA SER A 177 -3.44 -12.03 4.30
C SER A 177 -3.28 -11.83 5.81
N ASP A 178 -2.04 -11.77 6.32
CA ASP A 178 -1.75 -11.62 7.75
C ASP A 178 -1.79 -10.16 8.23
N VAL A 179 -1.96 -9.24 7.32
CA VAL A 179 -1.98 -7.79 7.59
C VAL A 179 -3.19 -7.15 6.93
N TYR A 180 -3.70 -6.11 7.53
CA TYR A 180 -4.89 -5.39 7.05
C TYR A 180 -4.47 -4.00 6.59
N GLY A 181 -4.88 -3.58 5.40
CA GLY A 181 -4.39 -2.33 4.86
C GLY A 181 -5.43 -1.49 4.12
N VAL A 182 -5.06 -0.23 3.92
CA VAL A 182 -5.77 0.72 3.05
C VAL A 182 -4.76 1.51 2.23
N GLU A 183 -5.01 1.62 0.94
CA GLU A 183 -4.32 2.54 0.05
C GLU A 183 -5.12 3.84 -0.04
N ILE A 184 -4.44 4.98 0.13
CA ILE A 184 -5.04 6.31 0.09
C ILE A 184 -4.41 7.12 -1.03
N ASP A 185 -5.23 7.56 -1.99
CA ASP A 185 -4.93 8.60 -2.95
C ASP A 185 -5.48 9.92 -2.38
N PHE A 186 -4.61 10.73 -1.77
CA PHE A 186 -5.01 11.93 -1.05
C PHE A 186 -5.60 13.03 -1.96
N PRO A 187 -5.01 13.35 -3.14
CA PRO A 187 -5.59 14.31 -4.07
C PRO A 187 -7.00 13.95 -4.53
N ASN A 188 -7.23 12.68 -4.85
CA ASN A 188 -8.52 12.19 -5.36
C ASN A 188 -9.47 11.74 -4.26
N ARG A 189 -9.05 11.79 -2.99
CA ARG A 189 -9.81 11.31 -1.81
C ARG A 189 -10.33 9.89 -2.01
N ARG A 190 -9.53 9.05 -2.64
CA ARG A 190 -9.89 7.66 -2.91
C ARG A 190 -9.20 6.75 -1.89
N PHE A 191 -10.01 5.88 -1.28
CA PHE A 191 -9.58 4.90 -0.28
C PHE A 191 -9.93 3.52 -0.80
N THR A 192 -8.95 2.62 -0.82
CA THR A 192 -9.13 1.24 -1.28
C THR A 192 -8.55 0.31 -0.24
N ARG A 193 -9.35 -0.61 0.32
CA ARG A 193 -8.82 -1.66 1.20
C ARG A 193 -7.93 -2.59 0.40
N ILE A 194 -6.86 -3.05 1.03
CA ILE A 194 -5.84 -3.92 0.43
C ILE A 194 -5.42 -5.00 1.43
N ALA A 195 -4.69 -5.98 0.94
CA ALA A 195 -4.19 -7.10 1.74
C ALA A 195 -5.36 -7.87 2.40
N GLY A 196 -5.21 -8.36 3.62
CA GLY A 196 -6.28 -9.09 4.31
C GLY A 196 -7.58 -8.32 4.53
N ALA A 197 -7.58 -6.98 4.31
CA ALA A 197 -8.79 -6.16 4.43
C ALA A 197 -9.59 -6.01 3.11
N GLU A 198 -9.07 -6.46 1.97
CA GLU A 198 -9.60 -6.15 0.63
C GLU A 198 -11.09 -6.46 0.48
N ASN A 199 -11.51 -7.64 0.93
CA ASN A 199 -12.89 -8.13 0.74
C ASN A 199 -13.73 -8.09 2.02
N LEU A 200 -13.26 -7.43 3.09
CA LEU A 200 -13.98 -7.38 4.36
C LEU A 200 -15.05 -6.30 4.35
N THR A 201 -16.13 -6.56 5.08
CA THR A 201 -17.20 -5.60 5.37
C THR A 201 -16.93 -4.93 6.71
N ALA A 202 -17.01 -3.58 6.77
CA ALA A 202 -16.88 -2.83 8.00
C ALA A 202 -17.91 -3.29 9.05
N GLY A 203 -17.53 -3.32 10.31
CA GLY A 203 -18.31 -3.88 11.41
C GLY A 203 -18.15 -5.38 11.49
N ALA A 204 -19.12 -6.15 10.99
CA ALA A 204 -19.29 -7.59 11.26
C ALA A 204 -18.06 -8.47 10.97
N ASP A 205 -17.23 -8.16 9.98
CA ASP A 205 -16.03 -8.92 9.71
C ASP A 205 -14.86 -8.46 10.58
N PHE A 206 -14.70 -7.16 10.77
CA PHE A 206 -13.66 -6.59 11.61
C PHE A 206 -13.86 -6.91 13.09
N ASP A 207 -15.11 -7.00 13.57
CA ASP A 207 -15.43 -7.42 14.95
C ASP A 207 -14.92 -8.82 15.32
N LYS A 208 -14.60 -9.66 14.32
CA LYS A 208 -14.03 -11.00 14.53
C LYS A 208 -12.50 -11.00 14.53
N LEU A 209 -11.86 -9.90 14.19
CA LEU A 209 -10.43 -9.80 13.95
C LEU A 209 -9.72 -8.97 15.02
N ASN A 210 -8.55 -9.41 15.47
CA ASN A 210 -7.67 -8.54 16.22
C ASN A 210 -6.99 -7.53 15.27
N PRO A 211 -6.83 -6.26 15.72
CA PRO A 211 -7.12 -5.74 17.05
C PRO A 211 -8.56 -5.21 17.26
N TRP A 212 -9.42 -5.16 16.23
CA TRP A 212 -10.78 -4.60 16.32
C TRP A 212 -11.66 -5.37 17.31
N GLY A 213 -11.92 -6.64 17.06
CA GLY A 213 -12.73 -7.52 17.93
C GLY A 213 -12.07 -7.85 19.27
N GLY A 214 -10.79 -7.53 19.42
CA GLY A 214 -10.08 -7.64 20.71
C GLY A 214 -10.41 -6.51 21.68
N ARG A 215 -11.09 -5.45 21.25
CA ARG A 215 -11.53 -4.34 22.12
C ARG A 215 -12.65 -4.80 23.04
N LYS A 216 -12.46 -4.65 24.35
CA LYS A 216 -13.41 -5.09 25.35
C LYS A 216 -13.70 -3.97 26.34
N ARG A 217 -15.00 -3.69 26.57
CA ARG A 217 -15.41 -2.79 27.64
C ARG A 217 -15.22 -3.49 29.00
N CYS A 218 -14.58 -2.82 29.94
CA CYS A 218 -14.29 -3.33 31.27
C CYS A 218 -14.46 -2.25 32.32
N ILE A 219 -14.48 -2.66 33.59
CA ILE A 219 -14.31 -1.77 34.72
C ILE A 219 -12.91 -1.93 35.32
N LEU A 220 -12.23 -0.79 35.47
CA LEU A 220 -10.84 -0.70 35.91
C LEU A 220 -10.80 -0.01 37.29
N ALA A 221 -10.17 -0.63 38.27
CA ALA A 221 -9.88 -0.01 39.57
C ALA A 221 -8.76 1.04 39.41
N ASP A 222 -8.62 1.95 40.37
CA ASP A 222 -7.63 3.03 40.32
C ASP A 222 -6.17 2.52 40.32
N ASP A 223 -5.93 1.28 40.81
CA ASP A 223 -4.64 0.61 40.71
C ASP A 223 -4.35 -0.09 39.37
N GLY A 224 -5.23 0.08 38.37
CA GLY A 224 -5.06 -0.51 37.04
C GLY A 224 -5.59 -1.94 36.89
N THR A 225 -6.17 -2.54 37.97
CA THR A 225 -6.71 -3.90 37.89
C THR A 225 -8.07 -3.94 37.21
N VAL A 226 -8.24 -4.80 36.19
CA VAL A 226 -9.55 -5.08 35.55
C VAL A 226 -10.38 -5.94 36.51
N LEU A 227 -11.52 -5.39 36.94
CA LEU A 227 -12.39 -6.10 37.87
C LEU A 227 -13.47 -6.94 37.19
N ALA A 228 -14.03 -6.49 36.09
CA ALA A 228 -14.95 -7.26 35.25
C ALA A 228 -15.02 -6.72 33.83
N TYR A 229 -15.25 -7.59 32.87
CA TYR A 229 -15.63 -7.21 31.51
C TYR A 229 -17.15 -7.12 31.40
N ARG A 230 -17.61 -6.38 30.35
CA ARG A 230 -19.04 -6.25 30.06
C ARG A 230 -19.68 -7.63 29.86
N GLY A 231 -20.74 -7.89 30.60
CA GLY A 231 -21.43 -9.18 30.61
C GLY A 231 -20.99 -10.13 31.72
N GLU A 232 -19.92 -9.83 32.48
CA GLU A 232 -19.50 -10.60 33.65
C GLU A 232 -20.18 -10.12 34.91
N THR A 233 -20.25 -11.02 35.92
CA THR A 233 -20.73 -10.69 37.28
C THR A 233 -19.90 -9.54 37.87
N GLY A 234 -20.57 -8.55 38.41
CA GLY A 234 -19.94 -7.38 39.04
C GLY A 234 -19.61 -6.25 38.06
N TYR A 235 -19.81 -6.43 36.75
CA TYR A 235 -19.68 -5.32 35.81
C TYR A 235 -20.73 -4.25 36.07
N THR A 236 -20.33 -3.00 36.04
CA THR A 236 -21.19 -1.83 36.19
C THR A 236 -20.66 -0.65 35.37
N GLU A 237 -21.55 0.23 34.98
CA GLU A 237 -21.17 1.49 34.32
C GLU A 237 -21.34 2.71 35.24
N ALA A 238 -21.80 2.49 36.48
CA ALA A 238 -22.12 3.54 37.47
C ALA A 238 -20.93 4.04 38.28
N GLY A 239 -19.73 3.54 38.04
CA GLY A 239 -18.50 4.02 38.69
C GLY A 239 -18.17 3.45 40.06
N ALA A 240 -18.95 2.49 40.59
CA ALA A 240 -18.63 1.75 41.80
C ALA A 240 -19.15 0.32 41.72
N THR A 241 -18.41 -0.66 42.24
CA THR A 241 -18.83 -2.07 42.30
C THR A 241 -20.06 -2.24 43.17
N THR A 242 -20.94 -3.16 42.79
CA THR A 242 -22.15 -3.51 43.58
C THR A 242 -21.96 -4.78 44.40
N VAL A 243 -20.88 -5.53 44.17
CA VAL A 243 -20.52 -6.77 44.84
C VAL A 243 -19.02 -6.79 45.16
N GLU A 244 -18.64 -7.63 46.08
CA GLU A 244 -17.22 -7.91 46.33
C GLU A 244 -16.66 -8.71 45.18
N LEU A 245 -15.47 -8.33 44.72
CA LEU A 245 -14.72 -8.98 43.66
C LEU A 245 -13.32 -9.36 44.11
N LYS A 246 -12.89 -10.55 43.76
CA LYS A 246 -11.53 -11.03 44.02
C LYS A 246 -10.78 -11.16 42.69
N LYS A 247 -9.61 -10.57 42.61
CA LYS A 247 -8.75 -10.61 41.42
C LYS A 247 -7.30 -10.85 41.80
N THR A 248 -6.59 -11.57 40.95
CA THR A 248 -5.14 -11.68 41.08
C THR A 248 -4.51 -10.44 40.44
N ALA A 249 -3.82 -9.65 41.22
CA ALA A 249 -3.02 -8.51 40.80
C ALA A 249 -1.59 -8.71 41.33
N ASP A 250 -0.60 -8.54 40.48
CA ASP A 250 0.83 -8.69 40.80
C ASP A 250 1.19 -10.03 41.49
N GLY A 251 0.49 -11.11 41.08
CA GLY A 251 0.70 -12.46 41.61
C GLY A 251 0.05 -12.74 42.96
N ALA A 252 -0.67 -11.77 43.54
CA ALA A 252 -1.40 -11.92 44.79
C ALA A 252 -2.92 -11.77 44.61
N GLU A 253 -3.73 -12.52 45.34
CA GLU A 253 -5.18 -12.31 45.41
C GLU A 253 -5.48 -11.01 46.17
N LYS A 254 -6.21 -10.11 45.53
CA LYS A 254 -6.69 -8.87 46.11
C LYS A 254 -8.21 -8.83 46.11
N THR A 255 -8.78 -8.43 47.24
CA THR A 255 -10.23 -8.29 47.40
C THR A 255 -10.64 -6.82 47.22
N TYR A 256 -11.61 -6.60 46.39
CA TYR A 256 -12.25 -5.32 46.12
C TYR A 256 -13.67 -5.36 46.67
N ALA A 257 -13.91 -4.66 47.76
CA ALA A 257 -15.22 -4.63 48.42
C ALA A 257 -16.30 -4.02 47.52
N SER A 258 -17.56 -4.34 47.83
CA SER A 258 -18.69 -3.60 47.23
C SER A 258 -18.55 -2.10 47.55
N GLY A 259 -18.80 -1.25 46.55
CA GLY A 259 -18.58 0.20 46.60
C GLY A 259 -17.19 0.64 46.20
N THR A 260 -16.28 -0.27 45.80
CA THR A 260 -14.98 0.09 45.23
C THR A 260 -15.18 0.94 43.96
N LYS A 261 -14.54 2.10 43.91
CA LYS A 261 -14.61 2.98 42.73
C LYS A 261 -13.93 2.32 41.55
N VAL A 262 -14.56 2.45 40.40
CA VAL A 262 -14.09 1.92 39.12
C VAL A 262 -14.33 2.90 37.96
N GLN A 263 -13.52 2.76 36.97
CA GLN A 263 -13.65 3.51 35.71
C GLN A 263 -14.12 2.55 34.61
N VAL A 264 -15.06 3.00 33.80
CA VAL A 264 -15.49 2.23 32.62
C VAL A 264 -14.56 2.54 31.48
N MET A 265 -13.80 1.53 31.09
CA MET A 265 -12.75 1.68 30.09
C MET A 265 -12.95 0.70 28.93
N VAL A 266 -12.28 0.95 27.84
CA VAL A 266 -12.15 0.03 26.72
C VAL A 266 -10.71 -0.46 26.70
N GLU A 267 -10.53 -1.74 27.00
CA GLU A 267 -9.25 -2.42 26.80
C GLU A 267 -8.98 -2.51 25.31
N GLN A 268 -7.85 -1.98 24.88
CA GLN A 268 -7.37 -2.02 23.51
C GLN A 268 -6.09 -2.85 23.44
N PRO A 269 -6.12 -4.04 22.82
CA PRO A 269 -4.91 -4.84 22.58
C PRO A 269 -3.91 -4.11 21.70
N VAL A 270 -2.63 -4.40 21.89
CA VAL A 270 -1.56 -3.89 21.06
C VAL A 270 -1.73 -4.36 19.62
N PHE A 271 -1.33 -3.51 18.70
CA PHE A 271 -1.16 -3.84 17.29
C PHE A 271 0.03 -3.07 16.73
N TYR A 272 0.43 -3.43 15.53
CA TYR A 272 1.61 -2.87 14.90
C TYR A 272 1.21 -2.21 13.58
N VAL A 273 1.85 -1.10 13.25
CA VAL A 273 1.51 -0.28 12.09
C VAL A 273 2.70 -0.11 11.16
N LYS A 274 2.41 0.02 9.87
CA LYS A 274 3.37 0.35 8.83
C LYS A 274 2.76 1.32 7.84
N ALA A 275 3.46 2.38 7.50
CA ALA A 275 3.10 3.31 6.44
C ALA A 275 4.14 3.23 5.32
N VAL A 276 3.69 3.05 4.08
CA VAL A 276 4.52 2.95 2.89
C VAL A 276 4.16 4.08 1.93
N PRO A 277 5.07 5.01 1.62
CA PRO A 277 4.83 6.02 0.61
C PRO A 277 4.85 5.37 -0.79
N VAL A 278 3.79 5.55 -1.56
CA VAL A 278 3.72 5.12 -2.97
C VAL A 278 4.13 6.27 -3.88
N SER A 279 3.63 7.46 -3.63
CA SER A 279 4.07 8.68 -4.31
C SER A 279 4.07 9.88 -3.36
N SER A 280 4.93 10.84 -3.64
CA SER A 280 5.06 12.05 -2.84
C SER A 280 5.41 13.26 -3.70
N LYS A 281 5.08 14.44 -3.22
CA LYS A 281 5.51 15.73 -3.77
C LYS A 281 6.22 16.55 -2.71
N ASN A 282 6.94 17.58 -3.12
CA ASN A 282 7.49 18.53 -2.16
C ASN A 282 6.37 19.23 -1.39
N ALA A 283 6.52 19.38 -0.09
CA ALA A 283 5.59 20.15 0.71
C ALA A 283 5.56 21.62 0.27
N THR A 284 4.37 22.23 0.29
CA THR A 284 4.21 23.66 -0.08
C THR A 284 4.99 24.60 0.84
N SER A 285 5.29 24.17 2.06
CA SER A 285 6.17 24.89 3.00
C SER A 285 7.65 24.94 2.56
N GLY A 286 8.01 24.31 1.44
CA GLY A 286 9.39 24.22 0.94
C GLY A 286 10.29 23.24 1.67
N LYS A 287 9.81 22.61 2.74
CA LYS A 287 10.56 21.62 3.53
C LYS A 287 9.81 20.30 3.62
N GLY A 288 10.50 19.20 3.31
CA GLY A 288 10.00 17.84 3.42
C GLY A 288 9.13 17.38 2.24
N LYS A 289 8.60 16.17 2.38
CA LYS A 289 7.73 15.50 1.41
C LYS A 289 6.33 15.34 1.99
N GLN A 290 5.34 15.48 1.12
CA GLN A 290 3.94 15.18 1.39
C GLN A 290 3.52 13.97 0.56
N TYR A 291 2.93 12.96 1.18
CA TYR A 291 2.39 11.84 0.44
C TYR A 291 1.24 12.30 -0.46
N THR A 292 1.29 11.94 -1.71
CA THR A 292 0.16 12.04 -2.63
C THR A 292 -0.58 10.71 -2.70
N LYS A 293 0.13 9.59 -2.50
CA LYS A 293 -0.44 8.26 -2.38
C LYS A 293 0.36 7.45 -1.35
N GLY A 294 -0.32 6.74 -0.48
CA GLY A 294 0.32 5.93 0.56
C GLY A 294 -0.48 4.68 0.88
N ARG A 295 0.21 3.66 1.35
CA ARG A 295 -0.38 2.42 1.87
C ARG A 295 -0.15 2.36 3.36
N PHE A 296 -1.20 2.05 4.10
CA PHE A 296 -1.22 2.02 5.56
C PHE A 296 -1.69 0.64 6.02
N TYR A 297 -0.91 0.00 6.87
CA TYR A 297 -1.15 -1.38 7.29
C TYR A 297 -1.19 -1.52 8.79
N ILE A 298 -2.04 -2.44 9.27
CA ILE A 298 -2.10 -2.93 10.64
C ILE A 298 -1.78 -4.43 10.64
N SER A 299 -1.00 -4.86 11.63
CA SER A 299 -0.79 -6.27 11.98
C SER A 299 -1.15 -6.53 13.44
N PRO A 300 -1.87 -7.60 13.76
CA PRO A 300 -2.15 -7.99 15.15
C PRO A 300 -0.91 -8.48 15.90
N THR A 301 0.15 -8.84 15.19
CA THR A 301 1.41 -9.33 15.74
C THR A 301 2.58 -8.53 15.20
N HIS A 302 3.70 -8.51 15.94
CA HIS A 302 4.91 -7.85 15.45
C HIS A 302 5.43 -8.54 14.19
N LYS A 303 5.70 -7.74 13.16
CA LYS A 303 6.26 -8.19 11.88
C LYS A 303 7.39 -7.25 11.45
N ALA A 304 8.24 -7.72 10.54
CA ALA A 304 9.36 -6.92 10.02
C ALA A 304 8.85 -5.59 9.41
N GLY A 305 9.43 -4.48 9.88
CA GLY A 305 9.07 -3.14 9.43
C GLY A 305 7.78 -2.57 10.00
N PHE A 306 7.12 -3.28 10.92
CA PHE A 306 5.99 -2.76 11.69
C PHE A 306 6.44 -2.31 13.08
N THR A 307 5.83 -1.24 13.59
CA THR A 307 6.09 -0.70 14.92
C THR A 307 4.78 -0.50 15.68
N ALA A 308 4.78 -0.68 17.00
CA ALA A 308 3.62 -0.36 17.81
C ALA A 308 3.37 1.17 17.79
N PRO A 309 2.10 1.64 17.74
CA PRO A 309 1.78 3.04 18.00
C PRO A 309 2.34 3.53 19.33
N ARG A 310 2.74 4.82 19.38
CA ARG A 310 3.41 5.39 20.56
C ARG A 310 2.63 5.23 21.87
N ALA A 311 1.31 5.18 21.81
CA ALA A 311 0.45 4.99 22.99
C ALA A 311 0.69 3.66 23.73
N PHE A 312 1.24 2.65 23.08
CA PHE A 312 1.55 1.36 23.68
C PHE A 312 2.91 1.29 24.38
N TYR A 313 3.71 2.34 24.31
CA TYR A 313 5.01 2.37 24.99
C TYR A 313 4.86 3.01 26.37
N ASP A 314 5.39 2.34 27.37
CA ASP A 314 5.53 2.92 28.70
C ASP A 314 6.65 4.00 28.74
N ASN A 315 6.89 4.55 29.93
CA ASN A 315 7.90 5.58 30.15
C ASN A 315 9.35 5.07 30.00
N HIS A 316 9.55 3.75 29.96
CA HIS A 316 10.84 3.09 29.75
C HIS A 316 11.03 2.68 28.29
N GLY A 317 10.05 2.92 27.43
CA GLY A 317 10.08 2.52 26.01
C GLY A 317 9.75 1.05 25.76
N ILE A 318 9.14 0.38 26.72
CA ILE A 318 8.69 -1.02 26.61
C ILE A 318 7.27 -1.03 26.07
N VAL A 319 7.03 -1.88 25.05
CA VAL A 319 5.69 -2.05 24.47
C VAL A 319 4.82 -2.85 25.43
N GLN A 320 3.69 -2.28 25.78
CA GLN A 320 2.66 -2.92 26.60
C GLN A 320 1.69 -3.72 25.72
N ASP A 321 1.23 -4.85 26.21
CA ASP A 321 0.29 -5.73 25.47
C ASP A 321 -1.06 -5.09 25.24
N LYS A 322 -1.42 -4.07 26.02
CA LYS A 322 -2.70 -3.36 25.94
C LYS A 322 -2.63 -2.00 26.60
N ILE A 323 -3.58 -1.15 26.22
CA ILE A 323 -3.89 0.12 26.91
C ILE A 323 -5.38 0.20 27.20
N TYR A 324 -5.77 1.13 28.05
CA TYR A 324 -7.16 1.38 28.38
C TYR A 324 -7.55 2.80 27.95
N LEU A 325 -8.61 2.89 27.17
CA LEU A 325 -9.20 4.14 26.70
C LEU A 325 -10.51 4.39 27.44
N SER A 326 -10.84 5.63 27.77
CA SER A 326 -12.12 5.96 28.40
C SER A 326 -13.30 5.56 27.51
N ALA A 327 -14.31 4.91 28.12
CA ALA A 327 -15.52 4.51 27.40
C ALA A 327 -16.54 5.64 27.32
N PHE A 328 -16.42 6.63 28.19
CA PHE A 328 -17.30 7.82 28.26
C PHE A 328 -16.47 9.10 28.25
N GLU A 329 -17.10 10.21 27.94
CA GLU A 329 -16.53 11.53 28.10
C GLU A 329 -16.14 11.76 29.57
N GLY A 330 -15.01 12.48 29.77
CA GLY A 330 -14.49 12.70 31.12
C GLY A 330 -15.44 13.53 31.98
N CYS A 331 -15.82 13.01 33.14
CA CYS A 331 -16.55 13.71 34.19
C CYS A 331 -15.63 13.90 35.42
N ILE A 332 -15.99 14.81 36.31
CA ILE A 332 -15.20 15.12 37.52
C ILE A 332 -15.84 14.47 38.75
N TYR A 333 -15.03 13.74 39.50
CA TYR A 333 -15.39 13.23 40.80
C TYR A 333 -14.81 14.13 41.88
N ASP A 334 -15.70 14.78 42.65
CA ASP A 334 -15.39 15.56 43.85
C ASP A 334 -15.05 14.63 44.99
N THR A 335 -13.81 14.65 45.46
CA THR A 335 -13.31 13.74 46.49
C THR A 335 -13.79 14.10 47.88
N ASP A 336 -14.06 15.37 48.15
CA ASP A 336 -14.56 15.86 49.44
C ASP A 336 -16.06 15.53 49.61
N ALA A 337 -16.85 15.91 48.59
CA ALA A 337 -18.28 15.63 48.57
C ALA A 337 -18.60 14.14 48.24
N LYS A 338 -17.61 13.34 47.81
CA LYS A 338 -17.74 11.94 47.40
C LYS A 338 -18.81 11.70 46.32
N LYS A 339 -18.94 12.60 45.39
CA LYS A 339 -19.94 12.55 44.31
C LYS A 339 -19.41 13.15 43.02
N TYR A 340 -20.07 12.86 41.88
CA TYR A 340 -19.76 13.47 40.61
C TYR A 340 -20.35 14.88 40.52
N LEU A 341 -19.63 15.80 39.88
CA LEU A 341 -20.17 17.11 39.56
C LEU A 341 -21.29 16.97 38.53
N THR A 342 -22.39 17.64 38.77
CA THR A 342 -23.64 17.52 37.96
C THR A 342 -24.05 18.85 37.29
N ALA A 343 -23.44 19.96 37.70
CA ALA A 343 -23.73 21.28 37.18
C ALA A 343 -22.47 22.02 36.73
N ASP A 344 -22.57 22.91 35.78
CA ASP A 344 -21.46 23.69 35.23
C ASP A 344 -20.89 24.70 36.21
N GLU A 345 -21.67 25.12 37.18
CA GLU A 345 -21.29 26.08 38.24
C GLU A 345 -20.42 25.47 39.30
N GLN A 346 -20.37 24.14 39.39
CA GLN A 346 -19.50 23.44 40.34
C GLN A 346 -18.06 23.43 39.81
N VAL A 347 -17.17 24.01 40.60
CA VAL A 347 -15.74 24.13 40.25
C VAL A 347 -14.97 22.97 40.87
N ALA A 348 -14.10 22.34 40.08
CA ALA A 348 -13.23 21.28 40.55
C ALA A 348 -12.08 21.82 41.43
N ASP A 349 -11.73 21.11 42.49
CA ASP A 349 -10.42 21.25 43.14
C ASP A 349 -9.38 20.43 42.37
N PHE A 350 -8.55 21.14 41.62
CA PHE A 350 -7.49 20.49 40.83
C PHE A 350 -6.38 19.84 41.66
N ALA A 351 -6.38 20.02 42.97
CA ALA A 351 -5.41 19.38 43.87
C ALA A 351 -5.84 17.95 44.26
N THR A 352 -7.16 17.73 44.37
CA THR A 352 -7.72 16.50 44.95
C THR A 352 -8.71 15.75 44.09
N ASP A 353 -9.51 16.49 43.28
CA ASP A 353 -10.55 15.88 42.44
C ASP A 353 -9.97 15.05 41.29
N MET A 354 -10.77 14.14 40.78
CA MET A 354 -10.33 13.13 39.82
C MET A 354 -11.16 13.16 38.54
N LEU A 355 -10.48 13.06 37.38
CA LEU A 355 -11.17 12.82 36.12
C LEU A 355 -11.65 11.35 36.06
N SER A 356 -12.86 11.13 35.60
CA SER A 356 -13.53 9.83 35.61
C SER A 356 -14.21 9.52 34.28
N SER A 357 -14.39 8.22 33.99
CA SER A 357 -15.11 7.70 32.84
C SER A 357 -16.22 6.76 33.34
N ILE A 358 -17.44 7.25 33.40
CA ILE A 358 -18.64 6.50 33.85
C ILE A 358 -19.88 6.91 33.07
N ALA A 359 -20.91 6.05 33.07
CA ALA A 359 -22.20 6.37 32.51
C ALA A 359 -23.02 7.28 33.45
N GLY A 360 -23.88 8.10 32.87
CA GLY A 360 -24.87 8.89 33.60
C GLY A 360 -24.31 10.09 34.36
N ALA A 361 -23.00 10.37 34.27
CA ALA A 361 -22.41 11.58 34.82
C ALA A 361 -22.31 12.67 33.75
N LYS A 362 -22.38 13.92 34.16
CA LYS A 362 -22.22 15.06 33.26
C LYS A 362 -20.76 15.19 32.82
N PRO A 363 -20.47 15.28 31.51
CA PRO A 363 -19.12 15.57 31.05
C PRO A 363 -18.59 16.90 31.62
N ALA A 364 -17.30 16.95 31.89
CA ALA A 364 -16.63 18.15 32.37
C ALA A 364 -16.73 19.26 31.32
N SER A 365 -17.21 20.44 31.71
CA SER A 365 -17.36 21.61 30.82
C SER A 365 -16.21 22.58 31.00
N GLY A 366 -15.67 23.09 29.88
CA GLY A 366 -14.68 24.17 29.88
C GLY A 366 -15.27 25.58 30.02
N LEU A 367 -16.60 25.72 30.06
CA LEU A 367 -17.22 27.01 30.13
C LEU A 367 -17.01 27.71 31.48
N THR A 368 -17.15 26.99 32.58
CA THR A 368 -16.98 27.46 33.95
C THR A 368 -15.81 26.85 34.65
N GLN A 369 -15.37 25.67 34.22
CA GLN A 369 -14.19 24.99 34.73
C GLN A 369 -12.92 25.53 34.05
N ASN A 370 -11.88 25.81 34.81
CA ASN A 370 -10.58 26.17 34.25
C ASN A 370 -9.84 24.91 33.73
N LEU A 371 -10.43 24.23 32.73
CA LEU A 371 -9.94 22.98 32.15
C LEU A 371 -8.78 23.22 31.17
N THR A 372 -7.74 23.89 31.62
CA THR A 372 -6.49 23.93 30.86
C THR A 372 -5.89 22.53 30.78
N ARG A 373 -5.05 22.26 29.76
CA ARG A 373 -4.34 20.98 29.65
C ARG A 373 -3.57 20.61 30.93
N ALA A 374 -3.02 21.58 31.64
CA ALA A 374 -2.29 21.36 32.89
C ALA A 374 -3.25 20.88 34.00
N ASN A 375 -4.40 21.51 34.11
CA ASN A 375 -5.39 21.14 35.15
C ASN A 375 -6.05 19.79 34.85
N VAL A 376 -6.38 19.50 33.59
CA VAL A 376 -6.89 18.16 33.22
C VAL A 376 -5.86 17.07 33.56
N ARG A 377 -4.58 17.30 33.33
CA ARG A 377 -3.51 16.37 33.72
C ARG A 377 -3.44 16.15 35.24
N LYS A 378 -3.63 17.20 36.04
CA LYS A 378 -3.71 17.05 37.49
C LYS A 378 -4.87 16.15 37.91
N LEU A 379 -6.08 16.40 37.38
CA LEU A 379 -7.26 15.56 37.65
C LEU A 379 -7.03 14.09 37.27
N CYS A 380 -6.26 13.81 36.23
CA CYS A 380 -5.87 12.43 35.89
C CYS A 380 -4.86 11.88 36.88
N ALA A 381 -3.80 12.63 37.18
CA ALA A 381 -2.72 12.19 38.06
C ALA A 381 -3.19 11.97 39.51
N ASN A 382 -4.19 12.72 39.97
CA ASN A 382 -4.81 12.51 41.30
C ASN A 382 -5.43 11.13 41.49
N ARG A 383 -5.73 10.42 40.39
CA ARG A 383 -6.25 9.06 40.42
C ARG A 383 -5.15 8.03 40.72
N GLY A 384 -3.92 8.31 40.36
CA GLY A 384 -2.77 7.44 40.57
C GLY A 384 -1.81 7.39 39.37
N ALA A 385 -0.74 6.65 39.53
CA ALA A 385 0.26 6.46 38.52
C ALA A 385 -0.35 5.75 37.30
N GLY A 386 0.05 6.20 36.08
CA GLY A 386 -0.43 5.62 34.80
C GLY A 386 -1.75 6.19 34.29
N TRP A 387 -2.46 7.01 35.09
CA TRP A 387 -3.66 7.70 34.62
C TRP A 387 -3.31 9.02 33.92
N GLU A 388 -3.69 9.14 32.66
CA GLU A 388 -3.34 10.28 31.83
C GLU A 388 -4.57 10.83 31.06
N SER A 389 -4.47 12.09 30.67
CA SER A 389 -5.44 12.67 29.74
C SER A 389 -5.28 12.06 28.34
N HIS A 390 -6.37 11.92 27.59
CA HIS A 390 -6.34 11.44 26.21
C HIS A 390 -5.35 12.26 25.36
N SER A 391 -4.33 11.62 24.84
CA SER A 391 -3.27 12.24 24.03
C SER A 391 -3.53 12.02 22.54
N ILE A 392 -2.83 12.79 21.70
CA ILE A 392 -2.83 12.55 20.25
C ILE A 392 -2.36 11.13 19.89
N PHE A 393 -1.50 10.53 20.69
CA PHE A 393 -1.05 9.16 20.47
C PHE A 393 -2.13 8.14 20.78
N ALA A 394 -2.93 8.35 21.82
CA ALA A 394 -4.08 7.51 22.13
C ALA A 394 -5.19 7.67 21.08
N MET A 395 -5.41 8.89 20.58
CA MET A 395 -6.34 9.17 19.50
C MET A 395 -5.94 8.45 18.21
N ALA A 396 -4.66 8.49 17.85
CA ALA A 396 -4.13 7.84 16.67
C ALA A 396 -4.38 6.32 16.66
N VAL A 397 -4.42 5.65 17.81
CA VAL A 397 -4.76 4.23 17.92
C VAL A 397 -6.15 3.95 17.33
N THR A 398 -7.14 4.74 17.70
CA THR A 398 -8.50 4.61 17.16
C THR A 398 -8.59 5.02 15.70
N GLU A 399 -7.87 6.06 15.30
CA GLU A 399 -7.85 6.54 13.91
C GLU A 399 -7.26 5.50 12.95
N TRP A 400 -6.19 4.79 13.32
CA TRP A 400 -5.63 3.71 12.52
C TRP A 400 -6.64 2.61 12.26
N LEU A 401 -7.35 2.16 13.30
CA LEU A 401 -8.38 1.14 13.16
C LEU A 401 -9.51 1.58 12.26
N LEU A 402 -10.04 2.79 12.49
CA LEU A 402 -11.14 3.36 11.72
C LEU A 402 -10.77 3.56 10.24
N MET A 403 -9.58 4.07 9.98
CA MET A 403 -9.10 4.33 8.62
C MET A 403 -9.10 3.07 7.76
N ILE A 404 -8.70 1.93 8.30
CA ILE A 404 -8.66 0.66 7.56
C ILE A 404 -10.05 0.03 7.49
N GLU A 405 -10.77 -0.06 8.60
CA GLU A 405 -12.09 -0.66 8.67
C GLU A 405 -13.09 0.03 7.73
N TYR A 406 -13.16 1.35 7.79
CA TYR A 406 -14.13 2.12 6.99
C TYR A 406 -13.58 2.62 5.65
N ALA A 407 -12.30 2.41 5.35
CA ALA A 407 -11.62 3.00 4.20
C ALA A 407 -11.93 4.50 4.08
N SER A 408 -11.73 5.25 5.17
CA SER A 408 -12.11 6.65 5.30
C SER A 408 -11.37 7.34 6.42
N LEU A 409 -11.19 8.66 6.30
CA LEU A 409 -10.78 9.54 7.41
C LEU A 409 -11.98 10.32 7.99
N ASP A 410 -13.19 10.08 7.49
CA ASP A 410 -14.41 10.78 7.91
C ASP A 410 -15.24 9.90 8.87
N ALA A 411 -14.86 9.92 10.14
CA ALA A 411 -15.52 9.16 11.19
C ALA A 411 -16.99 9.57 11.35
N GLN A 412 -17.29 10.85 11.22
CA GLN A 412 -18.64 11.37 11.43
C GLN A 412 -19.66 10.82 10.42
N ARG A 413 -19.23 10.62 9.15
CA ARG A 413 -20.10 10.04 8.12
C ARG A 413 -20.18 8.53 8.19
N LYS A 414 -19.12 7.87 8.68
CA LYS A 414 -19.02 6.41 8.65
C LYS A 414 -19.52 5.74 9.92
N VAL A 415 -19.25 6.33 11.06
CA VAL A 415 -19.62 5.77 12.38
C VAL A 415 -20.85 6.48 12.94
N GLY A 416 -20.86 7.80 12.93
CA GLY A 416 -21.96 8.62 13.43
C GLY A 416 -21.49 10.01 13.87
N ARG A 417 -22.39 10.97 13.79
CA ARG A 417 -22.16 12.31 14.34
C ARG A 417 -22.33 12.25 15.85
N GLY A 418 -21.40 12.88 16.57
CA GLY A 418 -21.60 13.13 17.98
C GLY A 418 -22.82 14.04 18.22
N VAL A 419 -23.24 14.13 19.47
CA VAL A 419 -24.25 15.08 19.89
C VAL A 419 -23.69 16.50 19.70
N CYS A 420 -24.42 17.36 19.00
CA CYS A 420 -24.08 18.77 18.79
C CYS A 420 -24.87 19.62 19.75
#